data_437cd59dd6aaac00aef08db776638d0e
#
_entry.id   437cd59dd6aaac00aef08db776638d0e
#
_cell.length_a   1.000
_cell.length_b   1.000
_cell.length_c   1.000
_cell.angle_alpha   90.00
_cell.angle_beta   90.00
_cell.angle_gamma   90.00
#
_symmetry.space_group_name_H-M   'P 1'
#
loop_
_entity.id
_entity.type
_entity.pdbx_description
1 polymer ?
#
loop_
_entity_poly.entity_id
_entity_poly.type
_entity_poly.pdbx_seq_one_letter_code
_entity_poly.pdbx_strand_id
1 'polypeptide(L)'
;MEVSSNLYLAVYGTFLSLLLGYGSLGCMEEEKVGLLQLKASINHPNGTALSSWGGEVGDCCRWENVTCDNKTNRVIRLSLWRIRDYDLGEWSLNASLLLPFQQLQILDLYENRLAGWWLSLMPMVFLNMLPFHLP
;
A
#
# COMPACT_ATOMS: atom_id res chain seq x y z
N MET A 1 -17.87 10.24 30.07
CA MET A 1 -17.40 10.08 29.57
C MET A 1 -17.19 10.41 29.10
N GLU A 2 -17.44 10.75 29.09
CA GLU A 2 -17.35 10.75 28.34
C GLU A 2 -16.46 11.01 27.97
N VAL A 3 -15.72 11.66 28.21
CA VAL A 3 -14.98 11.59 27.72
C VAL A 3 -14.23 11.09 27.52
N SER A 4 -13.83 11.68 28.42
CA SER A 4 -13.30 10.49 27.98
C SER A 4 -14.15 9.98 26.99
N SER A 5 -15.26 10.26 27.14
CA SER A 5 -16.06 9.69 26.27
C SER A 5 -15.94 10.22 24.93
N ASN A 6 -15.51 11.41 24.73
CA ASN A 6 -15.37 11.85 23.40
C ASN A 6 -14.20 11.30 22.72
N LEU A 7 -13.09 11.31 23.33
CA LEU A 7 -11.99 10.63 22.81
C LEU A 7 -12.29 9.20 22.68
N TYR A 8 -12.92 8.69 23.65
CA TYR A 8 -13.35 7.41 23.69
C TYR A 8 -14.30 7.14 22.60
N LEU A 9 -15.18 8.04 22.31
CA LEU A 9 -16.05 7.91 21.21
C LEU A 9 -15.38 8.14 19.92
N ALA A 10 -14.36 8.90 19.88
CA ALA A 10 -13.62 9.05 18.67
C ALA A 10 -12.85 7.80 18.41
N VAL A 11 -12.24 7.32 19.40
CA VAL A 11 -11.54 6.08 19.28
C VAL A 11 -12.54 4.99 19.09
N TYR A 12 -13.59 5.05 19.79
CA TYR A 12 -14.62 4.09 19.64
C TYR A 12 -15.41 4.29 18.42
N GLY A 13 -15.52 5.47 17.95
CA GLY A 13 -16.16 5.74 16.72
C GLY A 13 -15.46 5.01 15.63
N THR A 14 -14.18 5.11 15.62
CA THR A 14 -13.38 4.39 14.69
C THR A 14 -13.49 2.92 14.95
N PHE A 15 -13.38 2.59 16.18
CA PHE A 15 -13.45 1.23 16.60
C PHE A 15 -14.79 0.62 16.30
N LEU A 16 -15.82 1.35 16.55
CA LEU A 16 -17.15 0.92 16.30
C LEU A 16 -17.42 0.73 14.84
N SER A 17 -16.85 1.58 14.02
CA SER A 17 -16.94 1.41 12.61
C SER A 17 -16.38 0.08 12.20
N LEU A 18 -15.28 -0.28 12.80
CA LEU A 18 -14.67 -1.55 12.51
C LEU A 18 -15.56 -2.68 12.99
N LEU A 19 -16.12 -2.54 14.17
CA LEU A 19 -16.99 -3.55 14.70
C LEU A 19 -18.23 -3.73 13.88
N LEU A 20 -18.69 -2.65 13.29
CA LEU A 20 -19.86 -2.70 12.43
C LEU A 20 -19.51 -3.12 11.03
N GLY A 21 -18.26 -3.40 10.76
CA GLY A 21 -17.86 -3.92 9.49
C GLY A 21 -17.49 -2.90 8.46
N TYR A 22 -17.48 -1.64 8.81
CA TYR A 22 -17.13 -0.63 7.83
C TYR A 22 -15.70 -0.77 7.41
N GLY A 23 -14.82 -1.08 8.35
CA GLY A 23 -13.43 -1.24 8.02
C GLY A 23 -13.17 -2.52 7.26
N SER A 24 -14.12 -3.46 7.31
CA SER A 24 -13.91 -4.72 6.62
C SER A 24 -14.52 -4.75 5.24
N LEU A 25 -15.10 -3.63 4.81
CA LEU A 25 -15.68 -3.56 3.48
C LEU A 25 -14.65 -3.38 2.39
N GLY A 26 -13.39 -3.38 2.75
CA GLY A 26 -12.34 -3.24 1.77
C GLY A 26 -11.01 -3.40 2.44
N CYS A 27 -9.98 -2.88 1.82
CA CYS A 27 -8.64 -2.99 2.35
C CYS A 27 -8.47 -2.12 3.59
N MET A 28 -7.44 -2.40 4.36
CA MET A 28 -7.15 -1.60 5.54
C MET A 28 -6.68 -0.22 5.14
N GLU A 29 -7.01 0.75 5.97
CA GLU A 29 -6.68 2.13 5.67
C GLU A 29 -5.18 2.33 5.55
N GLU A 30 -4.39 1.68 6.39
CA GLU A 30 -2.95 1.83 6.31
C GLU A 30 -2.39 1.23 5.02
N GLU A 31 -3.00 0.19 4.50
CA GLU A 31 -2.57 -0.36 3.23
C GLU A 31 -2.97 0.57 2.09
N LYS A 32 -4.15 1.17 2.20
CA LYS A 32 -4.59 2.11 1.19
C LYS A 32 -3.66 3.31 1.11
N VAL A 33 -3.28 3.86 2.26
CA VAL A 33 -2.34 4.97 2.30
C VAL A 33 -1.01 4.52 1.72
N GLY A 34 -0.56 3.33 2.07
CA GLY A 34 0.69 2.80 1.54
C GLY A 34 0.67 2.68 0.03
N LEU A 35 -0.45 2.22 -0.53
CA LEU A 35 -0.58 2.13 -1.98
C LEU A 35 -0.49 3.50 -2.63
N LEU A 36 -1.13 4.50 -2.03
CA LEU A 36 -1.09 5.85 -2.60
C LEU A 36 0.30 6.44 -2.52
N GLN A 37 1.06 6.14 -1.48
CA GLN A 37 2.43 6.58 -1.38
C GLN A 37 3.30 5.88 -2.41
N LEU A 38 3.05 4.61 -2.64
CA LEU A 38 3.78 3.87 -3.65
C LEU A 38 3.47 4.43 -5.04
N LYS A 39 2.21 4.73 -5.30
CA LYS A 39 1.81 5.35 -6.55
C LYS A 39 2.55 6.68 -6.77
N ALA A 40 2.63 7.49 -5.74
CA ALA A 40 3.34 8.76 -5.84
C ALA A 40 4.81 8.55 -6.16
N SER A 41 5.41 7.55 -5.55
CA SER A 41 6.81 7.26 -5.79
C SER A 41 7.06 6.77 -7.22
N ILE A 42 6.19 5.91 -7.71
CA ILE A 42 6.30 5.38 -9.07
C ILE A 42 6.11 6.48 -10.10
N ASN A 43 5.32 7.47 -9.78
CA ASN A 43 4.99 8.55 -10.72
C ASN A 43 5.85 9.80 -10.57
N HIS A 44 6.75 9.80 -9.62
CA HIS A 44 7.57 11.00 -9.41
C HIS A 44 8.46 11.26 -10.63
N PRO A 45 8.52 12.47 -11.16
CA PRO A 45 7.89 13.69 -10.64
C PRO A 45 6.53 14.02 -11.23
N ASN A 46 6.16 13.46 -12.36
CA ASN A 46 4.91 13.86 -12.98
C ASN A 46 4.29 12.78 -13.86
N GLY A 47 4.44 11.53 -13.45
CA GLY A 47 3.81 10.43 -14.16
C GLY A 47 2.34 10.30 -13.87
N THR A 48 1.67 9.45 -14.65
CA THR A 48 0.23 9.30 -14.56
C THR A 48 -0.22 7.85 -14.40
N ALA A 49 0.69 6.97 -14.04
CA ALA A 49 0.35 5.56 -13.87
C ALA A 49 -0.60 5.36 -12.69
N LEU A 50 -1.36 4.27 -12.74
CA LEU A 50 -2.26 3.87 -11.67
C LEU A 50 -3.29 4.95 -11.37
N SER A 51 -3.82 5.57 -12.42
CA SER A 51 -4.69 6.71 -12.25
C SER A 51 -5.99 6.36 -11.54
N SER A 52 -6.39 5.09 -11.57
CA SER A 52 -7.63 4.68 -10.89
C SER A 52 -7.44 4.54 -9.38
N TRP A 53 -6.20 4.49 -8.92
CA TRP A 53 -5.95 4.37 -7.48
C TRP A 53 -6.27 5.69 -6.79
N GLY A 54 -7.05 5.60 -5.74
CA GLY A 54 -7.44 6.81 -5.02
C GLY A 54 -8.64 7.52 -5.59
N GLY A 55 -9.28 6.93 -6.60
CA GLY A 55 -10.46 7.53 -7.19
C GLY A 55 -11.71 7.15 -6.43
N GLU A 56 -12.79 6.95 -7.16
CA GLU A 56 -14.09 6.74 -6.54
C GLU A 56 -14.22 5.38 -5.88
N VAL A 57 -13.50 4.38 -6.37
CA VAL A 57 -13.53 3.06 -5.75
C VAL A 57 -12.69 3.11 -4.51
N GLY A 58 -13.34 3.11 -3.35
CA GLY A 58 -12.64 3.26 -2.09
C GLY A 58 -11.96 2.00 -1.59
N ASP A 59 -12.39 0.85 -2.09
CA ASP A 59 -11.84 -0.44 -1.66
C ASP A 59 -10.59 -0.74 -2.48
N CYS A 60 -9.43 -0.60 -1.90
CA CYS A 60 -8.20 -0.78 -2.65
C CYS A 60 -7.98 -2.22 -3.09
N CYS A 61 -8.73 -3.16 -2.54
CA CYS A 61 -8.66 -4.54 -3.04
C CYS A 61 -9.27 -4.66 -4.43
N ARG A 62 -10.00 -3.63 -4.86
CA ARG A 62 -10.58 -3.60 -6.19
C ARG A 62 -9.80 -2.71 -7.15
N TRP A 63 -8.72 -2.13 -6.68
CA TRP A 63 -7.89 -1.29 -7.55
C TRP A 63 -7.10 -2.17 -8.51
N GLU A 64 -6.77 -1.61 -9.67
CA GLU A 64 -6.03 -2.35 -10.67
C GLU A 64 -4.70 -2.85 -10.09
N ASN A 65 -4.36 -4.07 -10.44
CA ASN A 65 -3.06 -4.66 -10.07
C ASN A 65 -2.88 -4.92 -8.57
N VAL A 66 -3.94 -4.81 -7.80
CA VAL A 66 -3.91 -5.15 -6.37
C VAL A 66 -4.70 -6.42 -6.17
N THR A 67 -4.12 -7.38 -5.48
CA THR A 67 -4.82 -8.60 -5.11
C THR A 67 -4.80 -8.74 -3.60
N CYS A 68 -5.96 -8.99 -3.04
CA CYS A 68 -6.10 -9.19 -1.60
C CYS A 68 -6.51 -10.62 -1.30
N ASP A 69 -6.18 -11.05 -0.09
CA ASP A 69 -6.67 -12.31 0.43
C ASP A 69 -8.18 -12.15 0.65
N ASN A 70 -8.96 -13.08 0.16
CA ASN A 70 -10.42 -12.95 0.23
C ASN A 70 -10.98 -13.18 1.63
N LYS A 71 -10.17 -13.65 2.57
CA LYS A 71 -10.62 -13.82 3.94
C LYS A 71 -10.25 -12.64 4.82
N THR A 72 -9.09 -12.06 4.60
CA THR A 72 -8.59 -11.01 5.47
C THR A 72 -8.70 -9.63 4.86
N ASN A 73 -8.92 -9.56 3.54
CA ASN A 73 -8.89 -8.30 2.79
C ASN A 73 -7.56 -7.59 2.92
N ARG A 74 -6.49 -8.34 3.17
CA ARG A 74 -5.15 -7.78 3.20
C ARG A 74 -4.50 -7.96 1.85
N VAL A 75 -3.70 -6.98 1.48
CA VAL A 75 -2.99 -7.02 0.19
C VAL A 75 -1.96 -8.14 0.23
N ILE A 76 -2.03 -9.06 -0.74
CA ILE A 76 -1.07 -10.15 -0.83
C ILE A 76 -0.24 -10.09 -2.10
N ARG A 77 -0.66 -9.33 -3.08
CA ARG A 77 0.09 -9.25 -4.34
C ARG A 77 -0.09 -7.88 -4.97
N LEU A 78 1.02 -7.34 -5.43
CA LEU A 78 1.02 -6.11 -6.23
C LEU A 78 1.74 -6.42 -7.54
N SER A 79 1.01 -6.38 -8.64
CA SER A 79 1.53 -6.71 -9.96
C SER A 79 1.75 -5.42 -10.74
N LEU A 80 2.89 -4.81 -10.51
CA LEU A 80 3.18 -3.48 -11.03
C LEU A 80 4.21 -3.50 -12.15
N TRP A 81 4.14 -4.53 -12.99
CA TRP A 81 5.06 -4.70 -14.11
C TRP A 81 4.82 -3.61 -15.15
N ARG A 82 5.90 -2.93 -15.55
CA ARG A 82 5.87 -1.90 -16.61
C ARG A 82 4.82 -0.82 -16.36
N ILE A 83 4.75 -0.35 -15.14
CA ILE A 83 3.76 0.67 -14.78
C ILE A 83 4.32 2.08 -14.95
N ARG A 84 5.60 2.27 -14.60
CA ARG A 84 6.18 3.61 -14.59
C ARG A 84 6.38 4.12 -16.01
N ASP A 85 6.02 5.38 -16.24
CA ASP A 85 6.28 6.04 -17.49
C ASP A 85 7.76 5.99 -17.81
N TYR A 86 8.08 5.50 -19.00
CA TYR A 86 9.48 5.31 -19.39
C TYR A 86 10.25 6.62 -19.37
N ASP A 87 9.59 7.71 -19.76
CA ASP A 87 10.24 9.00 -19.87
C ASP A 87 10.64 9.61 -18.55
N LEU A 88 10.14 9.08 -17.46
CA LEU A 88 10.50 9.59 -16.13
C LEU A 88 11.89 9.17 -15.69
N GLY A 89 12.51 8.22 -16.40
CA GLY A 89 13.84 7.80 -16.08
C GLY A 89 13.88 6.83 -14.90
N GLU A 90 15.08 6.66 -14.38
CA GLU A 90 15.29 5.73 -13.28
C GLU A 90 14.81 6.30 -11.96
N TRP A 91 14.52 5.43 -11.02
CA TRP A 91 14.10 5.82 -9.68
C TRP A 91 14.58 4.77 -8.70
N SER A 92 14.47 5.10 -7.43
CA SER A 92 14.82 4.16 -6.37
C SER A 92 13.62 4.02 -5.43
N LEU A 93 13.39 2.83 -4.98
CA LEU A 93 12.28 2.54 -4.09
C LEU A 93 12.69 2.71 -2.64
N ASN A 94 11.92 3.48 -1.90
CA ASN A 94 12.05 3.48 -0.45
C ASN A 94 11.24 2.29 0.05
N ALA A 95 11.93 1.22 0.40
CA ALA A 95 11.25 0.00 0.78
C ALA A 95 10.46 0.13 2.08
N SER A 96 10.68 1.21 2.82
CA SER A 96 9.85 1.48 4.00
C SER A 96 8.39 1.66 3.64
N LEU A 97 8.11 2.02 2.41
CA LEU A 97 6.72 2.14 1.94
C LEU A 97 5.99 0.82 1.97
N LEU A 98 6.71 -0.28 2.06
CA LEU A 98 6.10 -1.61 2.07
C LEU A 98 5.73 -2.08 3.46
N LEU A 99 6.08 -1.32 4.49
CA LEU A 99 5.78 -1.71 5.86
C LEU A 99 4.31 -2.00 6.15
N PRO A 100 3.37 -1.25 5.57
CA PRO A 100 1.97 -1.53 5.86
C PRO A 100 1.48 -2.88 5.35
N PHE A 101 2.19 -3.45 4.36
CA PHE A 101 1.71 -4.64 3.68
C PHE A 101 2.25 -5.89 4.35
N GLN A 102 1.73 -6.18 5.52
CA GLN A 102 2.30 -7.24 6.35
C GLN A 102 2.00 -8.64 5.85
N GLN A 103 1.05 -8.78 4.95
CA GLN A 103 0.74 -10.08 4.36
C GLN A 103 1.15 -10.16 2.89
N LEU A 104 1.90 -9.19 2.42
CA LEU A 104 2.33 -9.17 1.03
C LEU A 104 3.22 -10.36 0.73
N GLN A 105 2.87 -11.08 -0.31
CA GLN A 105 3.60 -12.28 -0.74
C GLN A 105 4.37 -12.04 -2.02
N ILE A 106 3.84 -11.22 -2.90
CA ILE A 106 4.45 -10.98 -4.19
C ILE A 106 4.40 -9.51 -4.53
N LEU A 107 5.54 -8.96 -4.86
CA LEU A 107 5.65 -7.60 -5.38
C LEU A 107 6.42 -7.68 -6.68
N ASP A 108 5.76 -7.38 -7.78
CA ASP A 108 6.37 -7.39 -9.10
C ASP A 108 6.57 -5.96 -9.55
N LEU A 109 7.81 -5.52 -9.57
CA LEU A 109 8.17 -4.19 -10.04
C LEU A 109 9.04 -4.25 -11.30
N TYR A 110 8.98 -5.37 -12.01
CA TYR A 110 9.87 -5.59 -13.14
C TYR A 110 9.61 -4.56 -14.25
N GLU A 111 10.67 -4.14 -14.90
CA GLU A 111 10.62 -3.21 -16.03
C GLU A 111 10.01 -1.85 -15.68
N ASN A 112 10.37 -1.32 -14.52
CA ASN A 112 9.95 0.02 -14.12
C ASN A 112 11.12 0.98 -13.98
N ARG A 113 12.27 0.66 -14.57
CA ARG A 113 13.49 1.47 -14.50
C ARG A 113 13.93 1.68 -13.05
N LEU A 114 13.75 0.66 -12.24
CA LEU A 114 14.16 0.72 -10.85
C LEU A 114 15.67 0.57 -10.78
N ALA A 115 16.35 1.60 -10.29
CA ALA A 115 17.80 1.58 -10.16
C ALA A 115 18.23 0.83 -8.91
N GLY A 116 17.37 0.81 -7.90
CA GLY A 116 17.69 0.13 -6.67
C GLY A 116 16.63 0.42 -5.63
N TRP A 117 16.90 -0.03 -4.43
CA TRP A 117 15.98 0.24 -3.34
C TRP A 117 16.78 0.50 -2.07
N TRP A 118 16.17 1.19 -1.14
CA TRP A 118 16.85 1.55 0.09
C TRP A 118 15.83 1.53 1.22
N LEU A 119 16.35 1.48 2.45
CA LEU A 119 15.50 1.47 3.62
C LEU A 119 15.88 2.62 4.51
N SER A 120 14.87 3.30 5.03
CA SER A 120 15.09 4.32 6.02
C SER A 120 14.60 3.76 7.34
N LEU A 121 15.46 3.71 8.34
CA LEU A 121 15.08 3.30 9.68
C LEU A 121 14.59 1.86 9.78
N MET A 122 15.02 1.00 8.87
CA MET A 122 14.56 -0.38 8.89
C MET A 122 15.53 -1.28 9.61
N PRO A 123 15.05 -2.15 10.49
CA PRO A 123 15.94 -3.16 11.06
C PRO A 123 16.31 -4.17 9.97
N MET A 124 17.54 -4.67 10.07
CA MET A 124 18.02 -5.62 9.09
C MET A 124 17.16 -6.88 9.02
N VAL A 125 16.54 -7.22 10.11
CA VAL A 125 15.73 -8.42 10.15
C VAL A 125 14.56 -8.34 9.18
N PHE A 126 14.09 -7.14 8.90
CA PHE A 126 12.97 -6.98 7.99
C PHE A 126 13.33 -7.42 6.59
N LEU A 127 14.55 -7.17 6.18
CA LEU A 127 14.99 -7.53 4.83
C LEU A 127 14.84 -9.01 4.58
N ASN A 128 15.06 -9.79 5.60
CA ASN A 128 14.98 -11.24 5.46
C ASN A 128 13.55 -11.73 5.37
N MET A 129 12.62 -10.86 5.65
CA MET A 129 11.21 -11.22 5.67
C MET A 129 10.48 -10.82 4.41
N LEU A 130 11.16 -10.19 3.48
CA LEU A 130 10.51 -9.72 2.25
C LEU A 130 10.61 -10.79 1.17
N PRO A 131 9.55 -11.53 0.94
CA PRO A 131 9.59 -12.64 -0.01
C PRO A 131 9.13 -12.22 -1.40
N PHE A 132 9.56 -11.08 -1.89
CA PHE A 132 9.11 -10.63 -3.19
C PHE A 132 10.28 -10.34 -4.10
N HIS A 133 10.00 -10.21 -5.37
CA HIS A 133 11.01 -10.01 -6.40
C HIS A 133 11.21 -8.54 -6.65
N LEU A 134 12.45 -8.09 -6.52
CA LEU A 134 12.83 -6.76 -6.96
C LEU A 134 13.72 -6.94 -8.18
N PRO A 135 13.62 -6.06 -9.14
CA PRO A 135 14.42 -6.19 -10.36
C PRO A 135 15.89 -6.00 -10.12
#